data_07e181acec4de76f858b1c68eb5f2f78
#
_entry.id   07e181acec4de76f858b1c68eb5f2f78
#
_cell.length_a   1.000
_cell.length_b   1.000
_cell.length_c   1.000
_cell.angle_alpha   90.00
_cell.angle_beta   90.00
_cell.angle_gamma   90.00
#
_symmetry.space_group_name_H-M   'P 1'
#
loop_
_entity.id
_entity.type
_entity.pdbx_description
1 polymer ?
#
loop_
_entity_poly.entity_id
_entity_poly.type
_entity_poly.pdbx_seq_one_letter_code
_entity_poly.pdbx_strand_id
1 'polypeptide(L)'
;MRTKQFKAESKKLLDLMINSIYTHKEIFLRELISNASDAVDKLYFRSLTDQNVGMSHGDFEIRITPDKENRTLTISDNGIGMTKEDLEANLGTIAKSGSLAFKQENADAKDIDVIGQFGVGFYSAFMVSDCVTVESRAYGENEAYRWQSKGVEGYTVEECDKPDVGTTITLHIKDDTDEEKYSQFLEDYTIKTIVKKYSDYVRYPIRMTVEKRRLKEGTEDEYETVKEDETLNSMIPLWKKNKKEIKPEEYEAFYKDKFMDYEKPRKVIHYKTEGQATYDALLFIPSHAPFDYYTKEYEKGLQLYSKGVLIMDKCKDLLPDHFSFVKGLVDSEDLSLNISREVLQHDHQLKLIAKTIEKKIDSELKKMLETDREAYEEFFKAFGMQIKFGVYSDYGIHKDSLKDLLLFYSSSEKKPVTLKEYVSRMKDGQKDIYYAAGETTDKIDMLPQVDSVKDKGYEILYLTDYVDEFALRALSEYDGKTFVNVCTEDVDLGTEEEKEALKKENEDNADMLKEMKEALGENVHEVRFTDKLKDHPVCLSSEGAISLEMQKVLNAMPDGKDAKATVVLEINANHPIAEKLKSLYKDNKDSLCDYAKILYAQARLIGGMSVDDPVELSNLVCNLMTK
;
A
#
# COMPACT_ATOMS: atom_id res chain seq x y z
N MET A 1 -30.21 43.26 10.11
CA MET A 1 -29.73 42.39 11.19
C MET A 1 -28.27 42.75 11.49
N ARG A 2 -27.90 42.97 12.75
CA ARG A 2 -26.51 43.21 13.14
C ARG A 2 -25.86 41.84 13.42
N THR A 3 -24.85 41.47 12.65
CA THR A 3 -24.04 40.25 12.90
C THR A 3 -23.29 40.41 14.23
N LYS A 4 -23.41 39.44 15.15
CA LYS A 4 -22.64 39.41 16.40
C LYS A 4 -21.42 38.54 16.19
N GLN A 5 -20.27 38.97 16.70
CA GLN A 5 -19.06 38.18 16.71
C GLN A 5 -19.12 37.14 17.82
N PHE A 6 -18.55 35.94 17.55
CA PHE A 6 -18.34 34.92 18.59
C PHE A 6 -17.34 35.42 19.63
N LYS A 7 -17.58 35.09 20.91
CA LYS A 7 -16.62 35.30 21.99
C LYS A 7 -15.90 34.00 22.25
N ALA A 8 -14.58 34.04 22.40
CA ALA A 8 -13.77 32.88 22.71
C ALA A 8 -13.37 32.85 24.20
N GLU A 9 -13.43 31.69 24.83
CA GLU A 9 -12.84 31.43 26.15
C GLU A 9 -11.40 30.93 25.93
N SER A 10 -10.41 31.83 26.00
CA SER A 10 -9.01 31.56 25.66
C SER A 10 -8.41 30.38 26.44
N LYS A 11 -8.77 30.21 27.72
CA LYS A 11 -8.31 29.08 28.55
C LYS A 11 -8.77 27.74 28.04
N LYS A 12 -10.06 27.61 27.67
CA LYS A 12 -10.61 26.36 27.12
C LYS A 12 -10.06 26.06 25.72
N LEU A 13 -9.84 27.09 24.91
CA LEU A 13 -9.23 26.91 23.59
C LEU A 13 -7.80 26.40 23.74
N LEU A 14 -7.01 26.96 24.64
CA LEU A 14 -5.64 26.52 24.89
C LEU A 14 -5.61 25.07 25.42
N ASP A 15 -6.52 24.73 26.33
CA ASP A 15 -6.64 23.36 26.85
C ASP A 15 -6.99 22.35 25.74
N LEU A 16 -7.95 22.69 24.87
CA LEU A 16 -8.28 21.87 23.69
C LEU A 16 -7.09 21.73 22.75
N MET A 17 -6.32 22.79 22.56
CA MET A 17 -5.12 22.76 21.70
C MET A 17 -4.03 21.86 22.26
N ILE A 18 -3.80 21.92 23.57
CA ILE A 18 -2.78 21.09 24.23
C ILE A 18 -3.18 19.61 24.23
N ASN A 19 -4.47 19.30 24.47
CA ASN A 19 -4.90 17.94 24.77
C ASN A 19 -5.63 17.23 23.60
N SER A 20 -5.97 17.94 22.50
CA SER A 20 -6.86 17.35 21.47
C SER A 20 -6.40 17.55 20.02
N ILE A 21 -5.42 18.42 19.76
CA ILE A 21 -4.97 18.69 18.38
C ILE A 21 -4.02 17.62 17.87
N TYR A 22 -3.14 17.13 18.71
CA TYR A 22 -2.10 16.17 18.34
C TYR A 22 -2.38 14.80 18.95
N THR A 23 -2.26 13.77 18.13
CA THR A 23 -2.46 12.37 18.54
C THR A 23 -1.22 11.83 19.28
N HIS A 24 -0.03 12.26 18.86
CA HIS A 24 1.24 11.78 19.40
C HIS A 24 2.00 12.89 20.13
N LYS A 25 2.38 12.66 21.37
CA LYS A 25 3.08 13.66 22.20
C LYS A 25 4.45 14.04 21.65
N GLU A 26 5.17 13.12 21.02
CA GLU A 26 6.49 13.33 20.41
C GLU A 26 6.53 14.45 19.35
N ILE A 27 5.37 14.83 18.82
CA ILE A 27 5.20 15.92 17.85
C ILE A 27 5.69 17.28 18.39
N PHE A 28 5.71 17.48 19.72
CA PHE A 28 6.18 18.72 20.29
C PHE A 28 7.60 19.08 19.80
N LEU A 29 8.49 18.09 19.71
CA LEU A 29 9.88 18.32 19.29
C LEU A 29 9.94 18.70 17.81
N ARG A 30 9.14 18.07 16.96
CA ARG A 30 8.99 18.45 15.54
C ARG A 30 8.56 19.92 15.38
N GLU A 31 7.55 20.34 16.13
CA GLU A 31 7.02 21.70 16.04
C GLU A 31 8.03 22.75 16.53
N LEU A 32 8.75 22.47 17.63
CA LEU A 32 9.77 23.38 18.14
C LEU A 32 10.97 23.47 17.20
N ILE A 33 11.44 22.37 16.63
CA ILE A 33 12.50 22.37 15.62
C ILE A 33 12.05 23.13 14.36
N SER A 34 10.80 22.95 13.93
CA SER A 34 10.26 23.69 12.78
C SER A 34 10.23 25.21 13.01
N ASN A 35 9.84 25.62 14.22
CA ASN A 35 9.86 27.04 14.60
C ASN A 35 11.30 27.61 14.66
N ALA A 36 12.25 26.82 15.18
CA ALA A 36 13.66 27.18 15.20
C ALA A 36 14.22 27.32 13.77
N SER A 37 13.89 26.36 12.88
CA SER A 37 14.27 26.44 11.47
C SER A 37 13.72 27.69 10.79
N ASP A 38 12.45 28.04 11.02
CA ASP A 38 11.83 29.25 10.48
C ASP A 38 12.53 30.54 11.01
N ALA A 39 12.96 30.55 12.27
CA ALA A 39 13.69 31.68 12.84
C ALA A 39 15.07 31.85 12.20
N VAL A 40 15.76 30.74 11.94
CA VAL A 40 17.03 30.72 11.21
C VAL A 40 16.85 31.14 9.76
N ASP A 41 15.83 30.65 9.05
CA ASP A 41 15.53 31.04 7.66
C ASP A 41 15.33 32.56 7.52
N LYS A 42 14.64 33.18 8.49
CA LYS A 42 14.45 34.66 8.51
C LYS A 42 15.76 35.42 8.64
N LEU A 43 16.65 34.99 9.52
CA LEU A 43 17.96 35.64 9.69
C LEU A 43 18.88 35.35 8.50
N TYR A 44 18.88 34.14 7.98
CA TYR A 44 19.61 33.79 6.76
C TYR A 44 19.15 34.63 5.57
N PHE A 45 17.84 34.76 5.34
CA PHE A 45 17.31 35.62 4.28
C PHE A 45 17.80 37.08 4.47
N ARG A 46 17.79 37.59 5.71
CA ARG A 46 18.30 38.93 5.99
C ARG A 46 19.79 39.04 5.72
N SER A 47 20.57 38.00 5.97
CA SER A 47 22.03 37.98 5.71
C SER A 47 22.40 38.13 4.24
N LEU A 48 21.48 37.80 3.32
CA LEU A 48 21.69 37.98 1.89
C LEU A 48 21.79 39.44 1.46
N THR A 49 21.21 40.33 2.27
CA THR A 49 21.16 41.79 1.98
C THR A 49 21.87 42.64 3.05
N ASP A 50 22.01 42.13 4.27
CA ASP A 50 22.63 42.83 5.40
C ASP A 50 23.93 42.15 5.83
N GLN A 51 25.07 42.76 5.46
CA GLN A 51 26.39 42.24 5.79
C GLN A 51 26.71 42.26 7.29
N ASN A 52 25.94 43.03 8.12
CA ASN A 52 26.17 43.11 9.54
C ASN A 52 25.74 41.84 10.31
N VAL A 53 24.97 40.95 9.64
CA VAL A 53 24.63 39.64 10.21
C VAL A 53 25.91 38.84 10.49
N GLY A 54 26.92 38.94 9.59
CA GLY A 54 28.26 38.38 9.83
C GLY A 54 28.31 36.85 9.88
N MET A 55 27.22 36.15 9.49
CA MET A 55 27.09 34.69 9.54
C MET A 55 26.97 34.14 8.12
N SER A 56 27.64 33.03 7.87
CA SER A 56 27.49 32.22 6.66
C SER A 56 26.46 31.10 6.90
N HIS A 57 25.99 30.45 5.84
CA HIS A 57 25.04 29.35 5.94
C HIS A 57 25.49 28.22 6.90
N GLY A 58 26.78 27.98 7.01
CA GLY A 58 27.36 26.95 7.89
C GLY A 58 27.41 27.32 9.37
N ASP A 59 27.15 28.57 9.70
CA ASP A 59 27.20 29.08 11.11
C ASP A 59 25.84 28.95 11.79
N PHE A 60 24.77 28.70 11.03
CA PHE A 60 23.43 28.51 11.56
C PHE A 60 23.25 27.09 12.10
N GLU A 61 22.66 27.00 13.30
CA GLU A 61 22.38 25.70 13.92
C GLU A 61 21.13 25.73 14.81
N ILE A 62 20.60 24.55 15.06
CA ILE A 62 19.61 24.28 16.10
C ILE A 62 20.28 23.33 17.11
N ARG A 63 20.19 23.61 18.40
CA ARG A 63 20.83 22.79 19.43
C ARG A 63 19.81 22.25 20.40
N ILE A 64 19.89 20.95 20.70
CA ILE A 64 19.07 20.28 21.71
C ILE A 64 19.96 19.87 22.87
N THR A 65 19.54 20.22 24.09
CA THR A 65 20.30 19.92 25.32
C THR A 65 19.35 19.31 26.35
N PRO A 66 19.37 17.98 26.54
CA PRO A 66 18.67 17.35 27.66
C PRO A 66 19.44 17.48 28.94
N ASP A 67 18.75 17.75 30.06
CA ASP A 67 19.28 17.71 31.41
C ASP A 67 18.37 16.84 32.28
N LYS A 68 18.86 15.64 32.57
CA LYS A 68 18.11 14.62 33.34
C LYS A 68 17.99 14.96 34.79
N GLU A 69 19.00 15.65 35.37
CA GLU A 69 19.03 16.00 36.79
C GLU A 69 17.97 17.06 37.11
N ASN A 70 17.88 18.07 36.25
CA ASN A 70 16.91 19.17 36.41
C ASN A 70 15.59 18.91 35.66
N ARG A 71 15.43 17.74 35.01
CA ARG A 71 14.28 17.38 34.17
C ARG A 71 13.97 18.45 33.11
N THR A 72 14.98 19.05 32.49
CA THR A 72 14.78 20.07 31.46
C THR A 72 15.25 19.59 30.08
N LEU A 73 14.50 19.98 29.07
CA LEU A 73 14.88 19.84 27.67
C LEU A 73 14.95 21.24 27.06
N THR A 74 16.14 21.61 26.58
CA THR A 74 16.38 22.93 25.98
C THR A 74 16.55 22.80 24.48
N ILE A 75 15.81 23.61 23.70
CA ILE A 75 15.95 23.76 22.25
C ILE A 75 16.37 25.21 21.99
N SER A 76 17.50 25.42 21.35
CA SER A 76 18.01 26.76 21.03
C SER A 76 18.33 26.89 19.54
N ASP A 77 18.11 28.07 18.99
CA ASP A 77 18.49 28.49 17.65
C ASP A 77 19.28 29.79 17.69
N ASN A 78 20.11 29.99 16.69
CA ASN A 78 20.79 31.27 16.43
C ASN A 78 20.14 32.03 15.28
N GLY A 79 18.81 31.98 15.20
CA GLY A 79 17.97 32.66 14.23
C GLY A 79 17.74 34.14 14.57
N ILE A 80 16.70 34.73 13.96
CA ILE A 80 16.43 36.18 14.05
C ILE A 80 16.07 36.66 15.46
N GLY A 81 15.63 35.78 16.35
CA GLY A 81 15.14 36.12 17.69
C GLY A 81 13.80 36.87 17.68
N MET A 82 13.39 37.34 18.87
CA MET A 82 12.11 38.04 19.08
C MET A 82 12.32 39.21 20.02
N THR A 83 11.67 40.35 19.72
CA THR A 83 11.53 41.49 20.64
C THR A 83 10.49 41.17 21.72
N LYS A 84 10.32 42.06 22.70
CA LYS A 84 9.26 41.92 23.71
C LYS A 84 7.88 41.86 23.07
N GLU A 85 7.62 42.75 22.13
CA GLU A 85 6.38 42.82 21.39
C GLU A 85 6.12 41.56 20.56
N ASP A 86 7.18 40.97 19.97
CA ASP A 86 7.09 39.69 19.23
C ASP A 86 6.76 38.53 20.16
N LEU A 87 7.38 38.44 21.34
CA LEU A 87 7.08 37.43 22.34
C LEU A 87 5.62 37.49 22.78
N GLU A 88 5.10 38.70 23.11
CA GLU A 88 3.71 38.91 23.48
C GLU A 88 2.76 38.60 22.31
N ALA A 89 3.14 39.00 21.09
CA ALA A 89 2.30 38.82 19.90
C ALA A 89 2.26 37.36 19.41
N ASN A 90 3.40 36.67 19.38
CA ASN A 90 3.51 35.33 18.78
C ASN A 90 3.28 34.18 19.77
N LEU A 91 3.64 34.39 21.06
CA LEU A 91 3.46 33.36 22.10
C LEU A 91 2.27 33.67 23.03
N GLY A 92 1.85 34.93 23.12
CA GLY A 92 0.71 35.37 23.92
C GLY A 92 -0.61 35.38 23.17
N THR A 93 -0.60 35.25 21.84
CA THR A 93 -1.80 35.24 21.00
C THR A 93 -1.96 33.90 20.30
N ILE A 94 -3.02 33.16 20.64
CA ILE A 94 -3.31 31.85 20.06
C ILE A 94 -3.65 31.99 18.56
N ALA A 95 -3.10 31.07 17.72
CA ALA A 95 -3.30 31.02 16.28
C ALA A 95 -2.75 32.25 15.51
N LYS A 96 -1.76 32.95 16.04
CA LYS A 96 -1.01 33.99 15.32
C LYS A 96 0.36 33.45 14.92
N SER A 97 0.67 33.45 13.61
CA SER A 97 1.94 32.99 13.07
C SER A 97 2.77 34.18 12.58
N GLY A 98 3.90 34.47 13.28
CA GLY A 98 4.89 35.44 12.81
C GLY A 98 5.66 34.98 11.57
N SER A 99 5.72 33.69 11.31
CA SER A 99 6.32 33.12 10.11
C SER A 99 5.43 33.31 8.87
N LEU A 100 4.10 33.20 9.03
CA LEU A 100 3.16 33.49 7.95
C LEU A 100 3.14 34.98 7.58
N ALA A 101 3.19 35.87 8.58
CA ALA A 101 3.27 37.31 8.36
C ALA A 101 4.54 37.66 7.58
N PHE A 102 5.70 37.14 7.98
CA PHE A 102 6.97 37.33 7.27
C PHE A 102 6.93 36.87 5.82
N LYS A 103 6.30 35.73 5.53
CA LYS A 103 6.11 35.24 4.16
C LYS A 103 5.23 36.17 3.33
N GLN A 104 4.18 36.72 3.92
CA GLN A 104 3.27 37.65 3.22
C GLN A 104 3.96 38.98 2.90
N GLU A 105 4.79 39.49 3.80
CA GLU A 105 5.56 40.72 3.61
C GLU A 105 6.66 40.59 2.54
N ASN A 106 7.15 39.37 2.31
CA ASN A 106 8.20 39.05 1.35
C ASN A 106 7.71 38.13 0.22
N ALA A 107 6.48 38.31 -0.23
CA ALA A 107 5.81 37.43 -1.20
C ALA A 107 6.56 37.29 -2.55
N ASP A 108 7.38 38.27 -2.93
CA ASP A 108 8.18 38.28 -4.16
C ASP A 108 9.47 37.44 -4.05
N ALA A 109 9.87 37.03 -2.86
CA ALA A 109 11.08 36.25 -2.63
C ALA A 109 10.79 34.75 -2.72
N LYS A 110 11.27 34.10 -3.81
CA LYS A 110 11.06 32.68 -4.09
C LYS A 110 11.73 31.72 -3.11
N ASP A 111 12.67 32.21 -2.30
CA ASP A 111 13.53 31.37 -1.45
C ASP A 111 13.09 31.33 0.03
N ILE A 112 11.97 31.98 0.39
CA ILE A 112 11.45 31.95 1.76
C ILE A 112 10.54 30.73 1.95
N ASP A 113 11.04 29.72 2.58
CA ASP A 113 10.37 28.44 2.78
C ASP A 113 9.98 28.22 4.24
N VAL A 114 8.95 28.94 4.69
CA VAL A 114 8.45 28.89 6.06
C VAL A 114 7.63 27.63 6.32
N ILE A 115 7.94 26.90 7.39
CA ILE A 115 7.28 25.66 7.81
C ILE A 115 6.05 25.97 8.69
N GLY A 116 6.18 26.87 9.68
CA GLY A 116 5.15 27.18 10.69
C GLY A 116 4.12 28.18 10.20
N GLN A 117 2.91 27.72 9.81
CA GLN A 117 1.87 28.58 9.23
C GLN A 117 0.68 28.85 10.16
N PHE A 118 0.43 28.02 11.17
CA PHE A 118 -0.82 28.04 11.95
C PHE A 118 -0.72 28.76 13.30
N GLY A 119 0.49 29.03 13.80
CA GLY A 119 0.68 29.70 15.10
C GLY A 119 0.19 28.91 16.32
N VAL A 120 0.15 27.59 16.22
CA VAL A 120 -0.30 26.70 17.30
C VAL A 120 0.75 25.67 17.70
N GLY A 121 1.73 25.39 16.85
CA GLY A 121 2.74 24.35 17.08
C GLY A 121 3.52 24.54 18.38
N PHE A 122 3.81 25.79 18.77
CA PHE A 122 4.50 26.11 20.01
C PHE A 122 3.80 25.53 21.25
N TYR A 123 2.47 25.55 21.30
CA TYR A 123 1.72 25.09 22.46
C TYR A 123 1.77 23.57 22.67
N SER A 124 2.23 22.80 21.67
CA SER A 124 2.50 21.37 21.83
C SER A 124 3.55 21.08 22.91
N ALA A 125 4.41 22.04 23.23
CA ALA A 125 5.36 21.98 24.34
C ALA A 125 4.69 21.63 25.68
N PHE A 126 3.49 22.14 25.93
CA PHE A 126 2.72 21.86 27.15
C PHE A 126 2.13 20.44 27.22
N MET A 127 2.18 19.67 26.13
CA MET A 127 1.81 18.25 26.19
C MET A 127 2.77 17.46 27.09
N VAL A 128 4.05 17.85 27.11
CA VAL A 128 5.15 17.14 27.79
C VAL A 128 5.78 17.92 28.95
N SER A 129 5.50 19.21 29.07
CA SER A 129 6.08 20.10 30.10
C SER A 129 5.00 20.74 30.95
N ASP A 130 5.35 21.04 32.21
CA ASP A 130 4.52 21.79 33.16
C ASP A 130 4.93 23.28 33.23
N CYS A 131 6.12 23.63 32.72
CA CYS A 131 6.61 24.98 32.59
C CYS A 131 7.43 25.14 31.29
N VAL A 132 7.14 26.18 30.53
CA VAL A 132 7.90 26.57 29.34
C VAL A 132 8.49 27.93 29.54
N THR A 133 9.82 28.05 29.40
CA THR A 133 10.57 29.31 29.46
C THR A 133 11.16 29.58 28.08
N VAL A 134 10.95 30.78 27.55
CA VAL A 134 11.50 31.24 26.27
C VAL A 134 12.35 32.50 26.52
N GLU A 135 13.65 32.43 26.25
CA GLU A 135 14.56 33.55 26.30
C GLU A 135 14.95 33.93 24.88
N SER A 136 14.78 35.20 24.51
CA SER A 136 15.05 35.63 23.14
C SER A 136 15.66 37.01 23.08
N ARG A 137 16.64 37.15 22.17
CA ARG A 137 17.22 38.45 21.79
C ARG A 137 17.09 38.62 20.28
N ALA A 138 16.37 39.67 19.86
CA ALA A 138 16.18 39.95 18.46
C ALA A 138 17.45 40.48 17.79
N TYR A 139 17.65 40.16 16.52
CA TYR A 139 18.74 40.72 15.73
C TYR A 139 18.61 42.25 15.63
N GLY A 140 19.70 42.95 15.98
CA GLY A 140 19.76 44.41 15.99
C GLY A 140 19.37 45.04 17.31
N GLU A 141 18.90 44.25 18.29
CA GLU A 141 18.55 44.74 19.63
C GLU A 141 19.61 44.38 20.65
N ASN A 142 19.74 45.23 21.68
CA ASN A 142 20.67 44.99 22.80
C ASN A 142 19.98 44.30 23.98
N GLU A 143 18.68 44.44 24.09
CA GLU A 143 17.88 43.91 25.19
C GLU A 143 17.36 42.49 24.83
N ALA A 144 17.32 41.63 25.84
CA ALA A 144 16.75 40.30 25.75
C ALA A 144 15.60 40.15 26.74
N TYR A 145 14.64 39.31 26.39
CA TYR A 145 13.45 39.12 27.20
C TYR A 145 13.18 37.63 27.42
N ARG A 146 12.68 37.35 28.65
CA ARG A 146 12.21 36.03 29.07
C ARG A 146 10.69 36.02 29.12
N TRP A 147 10.07 35.13 28.35
CA TRP A 147 8.67 34.77 28.45
C TRP A 147 8.56 33.44 29.20
N GLN A 148 7.64 33.34 30.17
CA GLN A 148 7.44 32.10 30.92
C GLN A 148 5.96 31.83 31.14
N SER A 149 5.55 30.54 31.02
CA SER A 149 4.18 30.11 31.25
C SER A 149 4.13 28.68 31.82
N LYS A 150 3.09 28.43 32.61
CA LYS A 150 2.66 27.10 33.08
C LYS A 150 1.42 26.60 32.36
N GLY A 151 1.16 27.09 31.14
CA GLY A 151 0.01 26.72 30.31
C GLY A 151 -1.19 27.65 30.46
N VAL A 152 -2.36 27.13 30.79
CA VAL A 152 -3.64 27.86 30.73
C VAL A 152 -3.78 29.03 31.73
N GLU A 153 -2.87 29.16 32.69
CA GLU A 153 -2.93 30.21 33.73
C GLU A 153 -2.44 31.57 33.23
N GLY A 154 -1.76 31.64 32.09
CA GLY A 154 -1.19 32.86 31.53
C GLY A 154 0.32 32.82 31.44
N TYR A 155 0.94 33.99 31.20
CA TYR A 155 2.38 34.11 31.02
C TYR A 155 2.92 35.39 31.63
N THR A 156 4.23 35.43 31.85
CA THR A 156 4.98 36.64 32.26
C THR A 156 6.02 36.99 31.22
N VAL A 157 6.37 38.27 31.07
CA VAL A 157 7.49 38.73 30.24
C VAL A 157 8.31 39.68 31.07
N GLU A 158 9.63 39.43 31.16
CA GLU A 158 10.60 40.23 31.90
C GLU A 158 11.91 40.35 31.13
N GLU A 159 12.70 41.35 31.41
CA GLU A 159 14.07 41.47 30.88
C GLU A 159 14.95 40.35 31.43
N CYS A 160 15.87 39.86 30.62
CA CYS A 160 16.84 38.84 30.99
C CYS A 160 18.21 39.11 30.36
N ASP A 161 19.22 38.39 30.83
CA ASP A 161 20.56 38.41 30.26
C ASP A 161 20.71 37.25 29.25
N LYS A 162 20.76 37.59 27.95
CA LYS A 162 21.04 36.65 26.86
C LYS A 162 22.01 37.30 25.89
N PRO A 163 23.30 36.91 25.92
CA PRO A 163 24.34 37.58 25.15
C PRO A 163 24.24 37.39 23.65
N ASP A 164 23.68 36.24 23.20
CA ASP A 164 23.63 35.86 21.78
C ASP A 164 22.25 36.12 21.18
N VAL A 165 22.22 36.50 19.88
CA VAL A 165 21.00 36.61 19.08
C VAL A 165 20.38 35.23 18.88
N GLY A 166 19.06 35.16 18.86
CA GLY A 166 18.31 33.93 18.67
C GLY A 166 17.37 33.60 19.82
N THR A 167 16.83 32.40 19.83
CA THR A 167 15.85 31.98 20.83
C THR A 167 16.28 30.71 21.54
N THR A 168 16.00 30.63 22.83
CA THR A 168 16.23 29.45 23.67
C THR A 168 14.93 29.11 24.38
N ILE A 169 14.43 27.88 24.13
CA ILE A 169 13.19 27.34 24.71
C ILE A 169 13.59 26.24 25.70
N THR A 170 13.28 26.41 26.97
CA THR A 170 13.52 25.42 28.02
C THR A 170 12.20 24.89 28.53
N LEU A 171 12.03 23.57 28.40
CA LEU A 171 10.87 22.80 28.85
C LEU A 171 11.22 22.12 30.17
N HIS A 172 10.46 22.36 31.23
CA HIS A 172 10.52 21.53 32.43
C HIS A 172 9.58 20.33 32.21
N ILE A 173 10.16 19.14 32.06
CA ILE A 173 9.44 17.93 31.67
C ILE A 173 8.63 17.41 32.86
N LYS A 174 7.32 17.11 32.60
CA LYS A 174 6.38 16.58 33.59
C LYS A 174 6.93 15.34 34.29
N ASP A 175 6.47 15.11 35.51
CA ASP A 175 6.73 13.87 36.23
C ASP A 175 6.10 12.67 35.51
N ASP A 176 6.76 11.53 35.64
CA ASP A 176 6.25 10.27 35.10
C ASP A 176 4.99 9.85 35.87
N THR A 177 4.03 9.27 35.16
CA THR A 177 2.81 8.69 35.70
C THR A 177 2.77 7.18 35.43
N ASP A 178 1.79 6.48 36.00
CA ASP A 178 1.59 5.05 35.73
C ASP A 178 1.30 4.77 34.25
N GLU A 179 0.69 5.73 33.54
CA GLU A 179 0.30 5.60 32.13
C GLU A 179 1.34 6.17 31.16
N GLU A 180 2.15 7.16 31.58
CA GLU A 180 3.02 7.94 30.71
C GLU A 180 4.41 8.18 31.30
N LYS A 181 5.45 7.83 30.54
CA LYS A 181 6.85 8.06 30.90
C LYS A 181 7.39 9.32 30.19
N TYR A 182 7.18 10.49 30.77
CA TYR A 182 7.67 11.75 30.20
C TYR A 182 9.20 11.86 30.23
N SER A 183 9.88 11.24 31.21
CA SER A 183 11.34 11.18 31.29
C SER A 183 12.01 10.59 30.04
N GLN A 184 11.29 9.81 29.22
CA GLN A 184 11.81 9.30 27.94
C GLN A 184 12.28 10.43 26.99
N PHE A 185 11.67 11.60 27.05
CA PHE A 185 12.02 12.74 26.21
C PHE A 185 13.33 13.43 26.63
N LEU A 186 13.98 12.98 27.71
CA LEU A 186 15.31 13.38 28.13
C LEU A 186 16.38 12.34 27.73
N GLU A 187 15.98 11.21 27.14
CA GLU A 187 16.90 10.18 26.71
C GLU A 187 17.46 10.48 25.31
N ASP A 188 18.78 10.41 25.17
CA ASP A 188 19.48 10.69 23.91
C ASP A 188 18.92 9.86 22.74
N TYR A 189 18.65 8.57 22.99
CA TYR A 189 18.12 7.66 21.98
C TYR A 189 16.73 8.11 21.49
N THR A 190 15.84 8.50 22.40
CA THR A 190 14.49 8.95 22.06
C THR A 190 14.55 10.24 21.25
N ILE A 191 15.36 11.21 21.67
CA ILE A 191 15.53 12.48 20.95
C ILE A 191 16.05 12.22 19.53
N LYS A 192 17.10 11.41 19.38
CA LYS A 192 17.65 11.03 18.08
C LYS A 192 16.60 10.38 17.18
N THR A 193 15.81 9.45 17.73
CA THR A 193 14.75 8.76 17.00
C THR A 193 13.69 9.74 16.50
N ILE A 194 13.24 10.67 17.35
CA ILE A 194 12.25 11.67 16.98
C ILE A 194 12.81 12.62 15.90
N VAL A 195 14.05 13.11 16.07
CA VAL A 195 14.69 13.98 15.07
C VAL A 195 14.81 13.25 13.72
N LYS A 196 15.32 12.02 13.73
CA LYS A 196 15.43 11.20 12.52
C LYS A 196 14.09 10.95 11.84
N LYS A 197 13.05 10.71 12.62
CA LYS A 197 11.71 10.44 12.09
C LYS A 197 11.08 11.67 11.44
N TYR A 198 11.08 12.81 12.12
CA TYR A 198 10.26 13.97 11.72
C TYR A 198 11.04 15.13 11.12
N SER A 199 12.31 15.30 11.47
CA SER A 199 13.11 16.50 11.19
C SER A 199 14.47 16.20 10.52
N ASP A 200 14.64 14.99 9.99
CA ASP A 200 15.91 14.54 9.40
C ASP A 200 16.39 15.44 8.25
N TYR A 201 15.45 16.07 7.55
CA TYR A 201 15.74 16.88 6.36
C TYR A 201 15.50 18.38 6.57
N VAL A 202 15.45 18.83 7.83
CA VAL A 202 15.54 20.26 8.17
C VAL A 202 16.88 20.77 7.66
N ARG A 203 16.90 21.93 7.02
CA ARG A 203 18.05 22.46 6.27
C ARG A 203 19.29 22.79 7.11
N TYR A 204 19.09 23.00 8.39
CA TYR A 204 20.15 23.37 9.33
C TYR A 204 20.56 22.20 10.22
N PRO A 205 21.84 22.12 10.65
CA PRO A 205 22.27 21.06 11.53
C PRO A 205 21.56 21.14 12.88
N ILE A 206 20.98 20.03 13.28
CA ILE A 206 20.41 19.83 14.61
C ILE A 206 21.48 19.12 15.43
N ARG A 207 22.07 19.82 16.41
CA ARG A 207 23.18 19.31 17.18
C ARG A 207 22.77 18.95 18.61
N MET A 208 23.41 17.92 19.12
CA MET A 208 23.27 17.48 20.51
C MET A 208 24.58 16.93 21.01
N THR A 209 24.96 17.30 22.21
CA THR A 209 26.12 16.72 22.92
C THR A 209 25.69 15.38 23.50
N VAL A 210 26.33 14.30 23.08
CA VAL A 210 26.03 12.93 23.50
C VAL A 210 27.19 12.32 24.28
N GLU A 211 26.87 11.44 25.21
CA GLU A 211 27.88 10.69 25.96
C GLU A 211 28.15 9.36 25.25
N LYS A 212 29.37 9.20 24.74
CA LYS A 212 29.81 7.93 24.13
C LYS A 212 30.82 7.21 25.00
N ARG A 213 30.63 5.91 25.18
CA ARG A 213 31.64 5.04 25.78
C ARG A 213 32.67 4.68 24.74
N ARG A 214 33.90 5.06 24.94
CA ARG A 214 35.04 4.64 24.10
C ARG A 214 36.00 3.81 24.93
N LEU A 215 36.66 2.85 24.26
CA LEU A 215 37.77 2.14 24.89
C LEU A 215 38.89 3.16 25.15
N LYS A 216 39.37 3.20 26.41
CA LYS A 216 40.42 4.11 26.82
C LYS A 216 41.71 3.77 26.10
N GLU A 217 42.37 4.78 25.53
CA GLU A 217 43.58 4.58 24.73
C GLU A 217 44.66 3.82 25.52
N GLY A 218 45.14 2.69 24.99
CA GLY A 218 46.17 1.86 25.64
C GLY A 218 45.65 0.80 26.62
N THR A 219 44.33 0.57 26.71
CA THR A 219 43.72 -0.50 27.53
C THR A 219 42.85 -1.40 26.69
N GLU A 220 42.70 -2.68 27.09
CA GLU A 220 41.84 -3.64 26.35
C GLU A 220 40.40 -3.73 26.90
N ASP A 221 40.18 -3.31 28.16
CA ASP A 221 38.90 -3.50 28.87
C ASP A 221 38.39 -2.25 29.63
N GLU A 222 39.15 -1.12 29.67
CA GLU A 222 38.69 0.08 30.32
C GLU A 222 37.98 1.02 29.35
N TYR A 223 36.75 1.41 29.70
CA TYR A 223 35.96 2.36 28.94
C TYR A 223 35.93 3.72 29.64
N GLU A 224 36.07 4.78 28.87
CA GLU A 224 35.84 6.16 29.31
C GLU A 224 34.58 6.73 28.64
N THR A 225 33.88 7.61 29.36
CA THR A 225 32.75 8.37 28.80
C THR A 225 33.26 9.69 28.24
N VAL A 226 33.13 9.90 26.94
CA VAL A 226 33.51 11.11 26.23
C VAL A 226 32.27 11.86 25.77
N LYS A 227 32.22 13.17 25.99
CA LYS A 227 31.19 14.05 25.44
C LYS A 227 31.57 14.44 24.02
N GLU A 228 30.70 14.15 23.08
CA GLU A 228 30.89 14.44 21.65
C GLU A 228 29.68 15.21 21.10
N ASP A 229 29.95 16.26 20.33
CA ASP A 229 28.91 17.02 19.65
C ASP A 229 28.53 16.33 18.36
N GLU A 230 27.27 15.90 18.23
CA GLU A 230 26.76 15.09 17.11
C GLU A 230 25.68 15.86 16.35
N THR A 231 25.76 15.84 15.02
CA THR A 231 24.68 16.31 14.16
C THR A 231 23.68 15.17 13.95
N LEU A 232 22.43 15.36 14.37
CA LEU A 232 21.41 14.34 14.43
C LEU A 232 20.69 14.12 13.09
N ASN A 233 20.62 15.14 12.25
CA ASN A 233 19.86 15.13 11.00
C ASN A 233 20.76 15.07 9.75
N SER A 234 20.18 14.64 8.64
CA SER A 234 20.87 14.49 7.35
C SER A 234 20.86 15.76 6.50
N MET A 235 19.99 16.71 6.77
CA MET A 235 19.79 18.01 6.12
C MET A 235 19.41 17.94 4.63
N ILE A 236 20.13 17.17 3.82
CA ILE A 236 19.94 17.11 2.36
C ILE A 236 19.18 15.85 2.00
N PRO A 237 17.89 15.96 1.63
CA PRO A 237 17.09 14.82 1.23
C PRO A 237 17.55 14.26 -0.12
N LEU A 238 17.65 12.93 -0.20
CA LEU A 238 18.08 12.23 -1.41
C LEU A 238 17.21 12.58 -2.63
N TRP A 239 15.91 12.76 -2.43
CA TRP A 239 14.94 13.05 -3.50
C TRP A 239 15.01 14.49 -4.05
N LYS A 240 15.69 15.41 -3.35
CA LYS A 240 15.96 16.77 -3.83
C LYS A 240 17.27 16.88 -4.63
N LYS A 241 18.15 15.86 -4.53
CA LYS A 241 19.39 15.81 -5.29
C LYS A 241 19.11 15.59 -6.79
N ASN A 242 20.04 16.08 -7.64
CA ASN A 242 19.95 15.79 -9.05
C ASN A 242 20.12 14.27 -9.28
N LYS A 243 19.13 13.65 -9.95
CA LYS A 243 19.12 12.22 -10.26
C LYS A 243 20.40 11.70 -10.94
N LYS A 244 21.07 12.53 -11.73
CA LYS A 244 22.31 12.16 -12.42
C LYS A 244 23.52 12.04 -11.50
N GLU A 245 23.46 12.62 -10.32
CA GLU A 245 24.54 12.65 -9.33
C GLU A 245 24.39 11.54 -8.29
N ILE A 246 23.22 10.90 -8.21
CA ILE A 246 22.93 9.85 -7.24
C ILE A 246 23.35 8.49 -7.82
N LYS A 247 24.18 7.78 -7.08
CA LYS A 247 24.60 6.42 -7.44
C LYS A 247 23.54 5.40 -7.05
N PRO A 248 23.42 4.26 -7.75
CA PRO A 248 22.49 3.20 -7.40
C PRO A 248 22.61 2.72 -5.96
N GLU A 249 23.82 2.67 -5.41
CA GLU A 249 24.10 2.23 -4.03
C GLU A 249 23.53 3.19 -2.99
N GLU A 250 23.42 4.50 -3.31
CA GLU A 250 22.80 5.49 -2.40
C GLU A 250 21.30 5.25 -2.28
N TYR A 251 20.62 4.89 -3.39
CA TYR A 251 19.20 4.50 -3.36
C TYR A 251 18.98 3.20 -2.57
N GLU A 252 19.85 2.20 -2.76
CA GLU A 252 19.78 0.92 -2.05
C GLU A 252 19.99 1.11 -0.55
N ALA A 253 21.00 1.90 -0.16
CA ALA A 253 21.28 2.22 1.22
C ALA A 253 20.12 2.97 1.88
N PHE A 254 19.58 3.98 1.18
CA PHE A 254 18.42 4.74 1.64
C PHE A 254 17.20 3.83 1.84
N TYR A 255 16.91 2.95 0.88
CA TYR A 255 15.77 2.04 0.95
C TYR A 255 15.88 1.09 2.15
N LYS A 256 17.05 0.47 2.32
CA LYS A 256 17.31 -0.48 3.41
C LYS A 256 17.21 0.16 4.78
N ASP A 257 17.78 1.34 4.94
CA ASP A 257 17.75 2.07 6.20
C ASP A 257 16.34 2.59 6.52
N LYS A 258 15.68 3.23 5.53
CA LYS A 258 14.40 3.89 5.73
C LYS A 258 13.22 2.93 5.92
N PHE A 259 13.22 1.81 5.20
CA PHE A 259 12.12 0.85 5.20
C PHE A 259 12.46 -0.47 5.92
N MET A 260 13.63 -0.52 6.59
CA MET A 260 14.10 -1.69 7.35
C MET A 260 14.06 -2.98 6.53
N ASP A 261 14.41 -2.89 5.24
CA ASP A 261 14.44 -4.01 4.33
C ASP A 261 15.89 -4.45 4.09
N TYR A 262 16.14 -5.76 4.14
CA TYR A 262 17.51 -6.29 3.98
C TYR A 262 17.90 -6.48 2.51
N GLU A 263 16.91 -6.56 1.63
CA GLU A 263 17.13 -6.70 0.20
C GLU A 263 17.13 -5.33 -0.50
N LYS A 264 17.71 -5.29 -1.70
CA LYS A 264 17.62 -4.10 -2.54
C LYS A 264 16.24 -4.02 -3.20
N PRO A 265 15.75 -2.83 -3.49
CA PRO A 265 14.50 -2.69 -4.24
C PRO A 265 14.69 -3.20 -5.67
N ARG A 266 13.66 -3.81 -6.23
CA ARG A 266 13.64 -4.25 -7.64
C ARG A 266 13.66 -3.06 -8.59
N LYS A 267 12.97 -2.00 -8.25
CA LYS A 267 12.88 -0.79 -9.06
C LYS A 267 12.89 0.46 -8.20
N VAL A 268 13.62 1.47 -8.66
CA VAL A 268 13.60 2.83 -8.10
C VAL A 268 12.91 3.75 -9.11
N ILE A 269 11.94 4.54 -8.63
CA ILE A 269 11.21 5.53 -9.41
C ILE A 269 11.44 6.88 -8.74
N HIS A 270 12.34 7.68 -9.30
CA HIS A 270 12.66 9.01 -8.79
C HIS A 270 12.30 10.05 -9.85
N TYR A 271 11.44 11.01 -9.50
CA TYR A 271 11.03 12.06 -10.41
C TYR A 271 10.53 13.30 -9.67
N LYS A 272 10.57 14.43 -10.35
CA LYS A 272 10.01 15.69 -9.95
C LYS A 272 8.89 16.08 -10.91
N THR A 273 7.81 16.64 -10.39
CA THR A 273 6.69 17.18 -11.16
C THR A 273 6.52 18.65 -10.84
N GLU A 274 6.39 19.46 -11.88
CA GLU A 274 6.06 20.88 -11.81
C GLU A 274 4.79 21.13 -12.62
N GLY A 275 3.83 21.90 -12.08
CA GLY A 275 2.57 22.19 -12.79
C GLY A 275 1.41 22.47 -11.83
N GLN A 276 0.30 21.75 -11.99
CA GLN A 276 -0.88 21.91 -11.11
C GLN A 276 -0.62 21.46 -9.66
N ALA A 277 0.32 20.55 -9.47
CA ALA A 277 0.89 20.18 -8.19
C ALA A 277 2.39 20.04 -8.36
N THR A 278 3.16 20.70 -7.50
CA THR A 278 4.62 20.62 -7.49
C THR A 278 5.07 19.70 -6.37
N TYR A 279 5.80 18.63 -6.72
CA TYR A 279 6.31 17.69 -5.74
C TYR A 279 7.48 16.88 -6.27
N ASP A 280 8.29 16.38 -5.37
CA ASP A 280 9.32 15.37 -5.61
C ASP A 280 8.82 14.01 -5.10
N ALA A 281 9.09 12.94 -5.84
CA ALA A 281 8.73 11.59 -5.45
C ALA A 281 9.90 10.63 -5.60
N LEU A 282 10.12 9.82 -4.56
CA LEU A 282 11.07 8.72 -4.55
C LEU A 282 10.35 7.46 -4.12
N LEU A 283 10.04 6.59 -5.09
CA LEU A 283 9.26 5.38 -4.90
C LEU A 283 10.11 4.15 -5.17
N PHE A 284 9.80 3.07 -4.48
CA PHE A 284 10.49 1.80 -4.57
C PHE A 284 9.50 0.66 -4.75
N ILE A 285 9.77 -0.22 -5.71
CA ILE A 285 9.09 -1.50 -5.82
C ILE A 285 9.98 -2.53 -5.10
N PRO A 286 9.52 -3.17 -4.02
CA PRO A 286 10.27 -4.19 -3.31
C PRO A 286 10.62 -5.40 -4.19
N SER A 287 11.65 -6.16 -3.82
CA SER A 287 12.00 -7.42 -4.48
C SER A 287 11.09 -8.57 -4.07
N HIS A 288 10.53 -8.52 -2.86
CA HIS A 288 9.65 -9.54 -2.28
C HIS A 288 8.50 -8.89 -1.49
N ALA A 289 7.43 -9.64 -1.31
CA ALA A 289 6.32 -9.21 -0.45
C ALA A 289 6.73 -9.34 1.03
N PRO A 290 6.46 -8.32 1.87
CA PRO A 290 6.61 -8.46 3.32
C PRO A 290 5.79 -9.63 3.85
N PHE A 291 6.23 -10.22 4.96
CA PHE A 291 5.56 -11.39 5.56
C PHE A 291 4.08 -11.12 5.90
N ASP A 292 3.77 -9.91 6.31
CA ASP A 292 2.43 -9.44 6.69
C ASP A 292 1.61 -8.84 5.54
N TYR A 293 2.16 -8.85 4.29
CA TYR A 293 1.57 -8.11 3.16
C TYR A 293 0.11 -8.46 2.87
N TYR A 294 -0.26 -9.74 2.99
CA TYR A 294 -1.63 -10.21 2.76
C TYR A 294 -2.44 -10.37 4.05
N THR A 295 -2.03 -9.74 5.15
CA THR A 295 -2.73 -9.75 6.43
C THR A 295 -3.48 -8.43 6.66
N LYS A 296 -4.35 -8.41 7.69
CA LYS A 296 -5.08 -7.19 8.07
C LYS A 296 -4.20 -6.15 8.76
N GLU A 297 -3.05 -6.57 9.26
CA GLU A 297 -2.06 -5.73 9.95
C GLU A 297 -1.23 -4.89 8.97
N TYR A 298 -1.17 -5.31 7.70
CA TYR A 298 -0.42 -4.56 6.69
C TYR A 298 -1.07 -3.20 6.40
N GLU A 299 -0.30 -2.15 6.57
CA GLU A 299 -0.74 -0.80 6.26
C GLU A 299 0.00 -0.24 5.04
N LYS A 300 -0.76 -0.02 3.96
CA LYS A 300 -0.27 0.68 2.77
C LYS A 300 -0.05 2.17 3.04
N GLY A 301 0.77 2.81 2.25
CA GLY A 301 0.90 4.25 2.20
C GLY A 301 2.33 4.71 1.94
N LEU A 302 2.44 5.90 1.36
CA LEU A 302 3.72 6.59 1.17
C LEU A 302 3.95 7.57 2.31
N GLN A 303 5.21 7.79 2.64
CA GLN A 303 5.57 8.89 3.54
C GLN A 303 5.29 10.22 2.84
N LEU A 304 4.60 11.11 3.53
CA LEU A 304 4.30 12.43 3.03
C LEU A 304 5.13 13.46 3.77
N TYR A 305 5.96 14.17 3.03
CA TYR A 305 6.77 15.28 3.50
C TYR A 305 6.22 16.60 2.98
N SER A 306 6.43 17.65 3.76
CA SER A 306 6.30 19.02 3.32
C SER A 306 7.52 19.80 3.82
N LYS A 307 8.29 20.35 2.89
CA LYS A 307 9.50 21.14 3.19
C LYS A 307 10.53 20.42 4.07
N GLY A 308 10.74 19.13 3.80
CA GLY A 308 11.68 18.30 4.54
C GLY A 308 11.20 17.83 5.92
N VAL A 309 9.97 18.16 6.31
CA VAL A 309 9.35 17.70 7.57
C VAL A 309 8.34 16.60 7.28
N LEU A 310 8.44 15.48 8.00
CA LEU A 310 7.48 14.38 7.88
C LEU A 310 6.12 14.79 8.43
N ILE A 311 5.10 14.70 7.57
CA ILE A 311 3.71 15.01 7.89
C ILE A 311 2.94 13.75 8.24
N MET A 312 3.04 12.72 7.39
CA MET A 312 2.39 11.41 7.59
C MET A 312 3.36 10.31 7.21
N ASP A 313 3.49 9.31 8.07
CA ASP A 313 4.35 8.15 7.80
C ASP A 313 3.73 7.20 6.78
N LYS A 314 2.40 7.08 6.78
CA LYS A 314 1.64 6.24 5.84
C LYS A 314 0.41 6.98 5.31
N CYS A 315 0.59 7.78 4.27
CA CYS A 315 -0.51 8.44 3.56
C CYS A 315 -1.17 7.43 2.62
N LYS A 316 -2.28 6.84 3.08
CA LYS A 316 -3.02 5.79 2.35
C LYS A 316 -3.66 6.30 1.06
N ASP A 317 -3.99 7.58 1.01
CA ASP A 317 -4.67 8.22 -0.12
C ASP A 317 -3.76 8.43 -1.35
N LEU A 318 -2.44 8.27 -1.19
CA LEU A 318 -1.48 8.40 -2.28
C LEU A 318 -1.36 7.15 -3.16
N LEU A 319 -1.86 6.00 -2.68
CA LEU A 319 -1.74 4.73 -3.40
C LEU A 319 -3.09 4.01 -3.47
N PRO A 320 -3.52 3.55 -4.66
CA PRO A 320 -4.62 2.62 -4.78
C PRO A 320 -4.22 1.25 -4.17
N ASP A 321 -5.21 0.41 -3.86
CA ASP A 321 -4.96 -0.87 -3.21
C ASP A 321 -4.11 -1.81 -4.05
N HIS A 322 -4.27 -1.80 -5.36
CA HIS A 322 -3.49 -2.64 -6.27
C HIS A 322 -2.00 -2.27 -6.36
N PHE A 323 -1.60 -1.09 -5.88
CA PHE A 323 -0.20 -0.67 -5.75
C PHE A 323 0.26 -0.53 -4.29
N SER A 324 -0.45 -1.16 -3.35
CA SER A 324 -0.14 -1.12 -1.92
C SER A 324 1.27 -1.61 -1.55
N PHE A 325 1.91 -2.39 -2.41
CA PHE A 325 3.29 -2.86 -2.24
C PHE A 325 4.35 -1.78 -2.42
N VAL A 326 4.01 -0.65 -3.07
CA VAL A 326 4.98 0.42 -3.31
C VAL A 326 5.33 1.11 -2.00
N LYS A 327 6.63 1.18 -1.71
CA LYS A 327 7.21 1.95 -0.61
C LYS A 327 7.81 3.24 -1.15
N GLY A 328 7.94 4.24 -0.32
CA GLY A 328 8.56 5.49 -0.75
C GLY A 328 7.97 6.71 -0.09
N LEU A 329 8.23 7.85 -0.71
CA LEU A 329 7.83 9.14 -0.19
C LEU A 329 7.44 10.11 -1.29
N VAL A 330 6.68 11.11 -0.87
CA VAL A 330 6.34 12.31 -1.64
C VAL A 330 6.66 13.52 -0.79
N ASP A 331 7.33 14.51 -1.35
CA ASP A 331 7.59 15.81 -0.73
C ASP A 331 6.95 16.91 -1.56
N SER A 332 5.94 17.58 -1.01
CA SER A 332 5.22 18.67 -1.69
C SER A 332 5.12 19.91 -0.82
N GLU A 333 5.37 21.05 -1.44
CA GLU A 333 5.29 22.37 -0.81
C GLU A 333 3.87 22.98 -0.87
N ASP A 334 3.04 22.45 -1.77
CA ASP A 334 1.73 23.03 -2.13
C ASP A 334 0.55 22.41 -1.35
N LEU A 335 0.80 21.52 -0.40
CA LEU A 335 -0.27 20.82 0.33
C LEU A 335 -0.96 21.72 1.35
N SER A 336 -2.28 21.70 1.34
CA SER A 336 -3.11 22.33 2.38
C SER A 336 -3.16 21.42 3.60
N LEU A 337 -2.26 21.67 4.54
CA LEU A 337 -2.19 20.93 5.80
C LEU A 337 -3.27 21.44 6.76
N ASN A 338 -3.84 20.53 7.58
CA ASN A 338 -4.64 20.94 8.73
C ASN A 338 -3.75 21.48 9.86
N ILE A 339 -4.36 21.95 10.93
CA ILE A 339 -3.67 22.55 12.08
C ILE A 339 -2.66 21.59 12.72
N SER A 340 -3.02 20.30 12.87
CA SER A 340 -2.13 19.27 13.44
C SER A 340 -1.08 18.74 12.47
N ARG A 341 -1.25 19.01 11.18
CA ARG A 341 -0.48 18.36 10.09
C ARG A 341 -0.57 16.83 10.07
N GLU A 342 -1.48 16.23 10.83
CA GLU A 342 -1.68 14.77 10.88
C GLU A 342 -2.78 14.29 9.95
N VAL A 343 -3.65 15.19 9.50
CA VAL A 343 -4.78 14.90 8.60
C VAL A 343 -4.82 15.90 7.46
N LEU A 344 -4.97 15.41 6.26
CA LEU A 344 -5.20 16.22 5.07
C LEU A 344 -6.72 16.46 4.92
N GLN A 345 -7.14 17.70 4.83
CA GLN A 345 -8.53 18.02 4.49
C GLN A 345 -8.71 17.81 2.99
N HIS A 346 -9.52 16.83 2.56
CA HIS A 346 -10.00 16.59 1.17
C HIS A 346 -9.27 17.39 0.08
N ASP A 347 -7.94 17.25 0.03
CA ASP A 347 -7.12 18.11 -0.79
C ASP A 347 -7.20 17.65 -2.23
N HIS A 348 -7.68 18.56 -3.10
CA HIS A 348 -7.69 18.34 -4.54
C HIS A 348 -6.28 18.05 -5.09
N GLN A 349 -5.26 18.67 -4.51
CA GLN A 349 -3.86 18.45 -4.91
C GLN A 349 -3.38 17.05 -4.56
N LEU A 350 -3.74 16.52 -3.37
CA LEU A 350 -3.41 15.15 -3.00
C LEU A 350 -3.97 14.14 -4.00
N LYS A 351 -5.21 14.34 -4.45
CA LYS A 351 -5.83 13.48 -5.48
C LYS A 351 -5.13 13.58 -6.83
N LEU A 352 -4.65 14.76 -7.22
CA LEU A 352 -3.87 14.93 -8.45
C LEU A 352 -2.50 14.24 -8.35
N ILE A 353 -1.84 14.35 -7.19
CA ILE A 353 -0.57 13.67 -6.89
C ILE A 353 -0.79 12.16 -6.96
N ALA A 354 -1.79 11.62 -6.26
CA ALA A 354 -2.12 10.19 -6.25
C ALA A 354 -2.35 9.65 -7.67
N LYS A 355 -3.16 10.34 -8.48
CA LYS A 355 -3.42 9.94 -9.87
C LYS A 355 -2.15 9.96 -10.75
N THR A 356 -1.24 10.90 -10.49
CA THR A 356 0.01 10.99 -11.25
C THR A 356 0.98 9.87 -10.82
N ILE A 357 1.03 9.57 -9.52
CA ILE A 357 1.80 8.44 -8.96
C ILE A 357 1.31 7.12 -9.53
N GLU A 358 0.00 6.87 -9.52
CA GLU A 358 -0.62 5.67 -10.09
C GLU A 358 -0.19 5.46 -11.55
N LYS A 359 -0.35 6.49 -12.39
CA LYS A 359 0.07 6.45 -13.79
C LYS A 359 1.57 6.20 -13.96
N LYS A 360 2.38 6.78 -13.07
CA LYS A 360 3.83 6.61 -13.14
C LYS A 360 4.25 5.19 -12.77
N ILE A 361 3.65 4.60 -11.74
CA ILE A 361 3.89 3.21 -11.37
C ILE A 361 3.46 2.28 -12.51
N ASP A 362 2.25 2.44 -13.05
CA ASP A 362 1.75 1.67 -14.19
C ASP A 362 2.72 1.72 -15.39
N SER A 363 3.16 2.92 -15.76
CA SER A 363 4.12 3.12 -16.86
C SER A 363 5.47 2.43 -16.61
N GLU A 364 5.98 2.47 -15.38
CA GLU A 364 7.27 1.81 -15.04
C GLU A 364 7.14 0.29 -14.98
N LEU A 365 5.97 -0.24 -14.58
CA LEU A 365 5.68 -1.69 -14.63
C LEU A 365 5.56 -2.17 -16.09
N LYS A 366 4.83 -1.45 -16.95
CA LYS A 366 4.75 -1.74 -18.39
C LYS A 366 6.12 -1.70 -19.05
N LYS A 367 6.93 -0.69 -18.71
CA LYS A 367 8.30 -0.62 -19.20
C LYS A 367 9.14 -1.81 -18.73
N MET A 368 9.03 -2.23 -17.47
CA MET A 368 9.74 -3.41 -16.96
C MET A 368 9.30 -4.66 -17.71
N LEU A 369 8.00 -4.85 -17.94
CA LEU A 369 7.45 -5.97 -18.72
C LEU A 369 8.05 -6.04 -20.14
N GLU A 370 8.27 -4.89 -20.80
CA GLU A 370 8.80 -4.80 -22.16
C GLU A 370 10.32 -4.94 -22.23
N THR A 371 11.05 -4.39 -21.23
CA THR A 371 12.52 -4.27 -21.32
C THR A 371 13.29 -5.25 -20.45
N ASP A 372 12.63 -5.85 -19.43
CA ASP A 372 13.24 -6.80 -18.49
C ASP A 372 12.17 -7.80 -18.01
N ARG A 373 11.84 -8.74 -18.91
CA ARG A 373 10.78 -9.73 -18.70
C ARG A 373 11.02 -10.60 -17.47
N GLU A 374 12.24 -11.01 -17.21
CA GLU A 374 12.59 -11.85 -16.05
C GLU A 374 12.32 -11.11 -14.74
N ALA A 375 12.79 -9.87 -14.64
CA ALA A 375 12.50 -9.04 -13.46
C ALA A 375 11.01 -8.80 -13.27
N TYR A 376 10.24 -8.67 -14.37
CA TYR A 376 8.79 -8.52 -14.28
C TYR A 376 8.08 -9.80 -13.82
N GLU A 377 8.49 -10.96 -14.29
CA GLU A 377 7.92 -12.26 -13.85
C GLU A 377 8.18 -12.52 -12.36
N GLU A 378 9.37 -12.20 -11.87
CA GLU A 378 9.65 -12.26 -10.44
C GLU A 378 8.83 -11.24 -9.62
N PHE A 379 8.66 -10.02 -10.14
CA PHE A 379 7.75 -9.03 -9.56
C PHE A 379 6.31 -9.58 -9.51
N PHE A 380 5.84 -10.12 -10.62
CA PHE A 380 4.48 -10.64 -10.72
C PHE A 380 4.24 -11.85 -9.81
N LYS A 381 5.26 -12.69 -9.62
CA LYS A 381 5.20 -13.79 -8.64
C LYS A 381 4.99 -13.29 -7.22
N ALA A 382 5.57 -12.15 -6.86
CA ALA A 382 5.44 -11.57 -5.51
C ALA A 382 4.14 -10.78 -5.32
N PHE A 383 3.68 -10.03 -6.34
CA PHE A 383 2.60 -9.05 -6.23
C PHE A 383 1.49 -9.20 -7.26
N GLY A 384 1.56 -10.20 -8.13
CA GLY A 384 0.60 -10.40 -9.22
C GLY A 384 -0.83 -10.60 -8.75
N MET A 385 -1.01 -11.28 -7.61
CA MET A 385 -2.32 -11.44 -6.97
C MET A 385 -2.96 -10.08 -6.64
N GLN A 386 -2.16 -9.12 -6.17
CA GLN A 386 -2.65 -7.78 -5.85
C GLN A 386 -3.03 -6.99 -7.11
N ILE A 387 -2.27 -7.15 -8.20
CA ILE A 387 -2.60 -6.55 -9.50
C ILE A 387 -3.91 -7.14 -10.03
N LYS A 388 -4.06 -8.48 -9.99
CA LYS A 388 -5.29 -9.19 -10.38
C LYS A 388 -6.50 -8.76 -9.54
N PHE A 389 -6.31 -8.63 -8.22
CA PHE A 389 -7.33 -8.10 -7.32
C PHE A 389 -7.78 -6.69 -7.73
N GLY A 390 -6.84 -5.81 -8.11
CA GLY A 390 -7.14 -4.45 -8.58
C GLY A 390 -8.01 -4.39 -9.84
N VAL A 391 -8.03 -5.46 -10.66
CA VAL A 391 -8.85 -5.51 -11.87
C VAL A 391 -10.34 -5.58 -11.56
N TYR A 392 -10.75 -6.32 -10.52
CA TYR A 392 -12.17 -6.49 -10.19
C TYR A 392 -12.62 -5.69 -8.95
N SER A 393 -11.68 -5.19 -8.14
CA SER A 393 -12.00 -4.30 -7.04
C SER A 393 -12.63 -2.99 -7.54
N ASP A 394 -13.31 -2.28 -6.67
CA ASP A 394 -13.93 -1.00 -6.99
C ASP A 394 -14.78 -1.01 -8.26
N TYR A 395 -15.54 -2.10 -8.46
CA TYR A 395 -16.38 -2.32 -9.65
C TYR A 395 -15.60 -2.28 -10.98
N GLY A 396 -14.30 -2.60 -10.96
CA GLY A 396 -13.46 -2.67 -12.16
C GLY A 396 -13.04 -1.32 -12.73
N ILE A 397 -13.00 -0.26 -11.94
CA ILE A 397 -12.59 1.08 -12.39
C ILE A 397 -11.16 1.07 -12.98
N HIS A 398 -10.28 0.25 -12.42
CA HIS A 398 -8.86 0.18 -12.83
C HIS A 398 -8.57 -0.91 -13.88
N LYS A 399 -9.58 -1.69 -14.33
CA LYS A 399 -9.37 -2.84 -15.22
C LYS A 399 -8.62 -2.49 -16.51
N ASP A 400 -8.95 -1.37 -17.14
CA ASP A 400 -8.35 -0.96 -18.42
C ASP A 400 -6.88 -0.53 -18.29
N SER A 401 -6.46 -0.02 -17.14
CA SER A 401 -5.07 0.31 -16.88
C SER A 401 -4.23 -0.93 -16.56
N LEU A 402 -4.82 -1.91 -15.86
CA LEU A 402 -4.13 -3.08 -15.33
C LEU A 402 -4.12 -4.30 -16.26
N LYS A 403 -5.04 -4.41 -17.22
CA LYS A 403 -5.20 -5.60 -18.08
C LYS A 403 -3.93 -6.02 -18.82
N ASP A 404 -3.10 -5.04 -19.23
CA ASP A 404 -1.85 -5.30 -19.95
C ASP A 404 -0.69 -5.72 -19.03
N LEU A 405 -0.88 -5.62 -17.72
CA LEU A 405 0.09 -6.06 -16.70
C LEU A 405 -0.14 -7.51 -16.24
N LEU A 406 -1.24 -8.14 -16.62
CA LEU A 406 -1.59 -9.48 -16.17
C LEU A 406 -0.75 -10.55 -16.85
N LEU A 407 -0.32 -11.53 -16.06
CA LEU A 407 0.29 -12.77 -16.55
C LEU A 407 -0.55 -13.97 -16.15
N PHE A 408 -0.71 -14.91 -17.11
CA PHE A 408 -1.33 -16.20 -16.90
C PHE A 408 -0.45 -17.29 -17.51
N TYR A 409 -0.46 -18.49 -16.96
CA TYR A 409 0.33 -19.59 -17.50
C TYR A 409 -0.28 -20.11 -18.80
N SER A 410 0.52 -20.24 -19.85
CA SER A 410 0.11 -20.72 -21.15
C SER A 410 0.29 -22.23 -21.29
N SER A 411 -0.74 -22.92 -21.78
CA SER A 411 -0.68 -24.35 -22.10
C SER A 411 0.31 -24.65 -23.24
N SER A 412 0.49 -23.73 -24.18
CA SER A 412 1.37 -23.88 -25.35
C SER A 412 2.81 -23.49 -25.05
N GLU A 413 3.00 -22.30 -24.44
CA GLU A 413 4.33 -21.75 -24.15
C GLU A 413 4.98 -22.36 -22.91
N LYS A 414 4.20 -23.01 -22.03
CA LYS A 414 4.62 -23.59 -20.75
C LYS A 414 5.31 -22.58 -19.82
N LYS A 415 4.87 -21.32 -19.87
CA LYS A 415 5.36 -20.19 -19.08
C LYS A 415 4.27 -19.13 -18.93
N PRO A 416 4.45 -18.14 -18.02
CA PRO A 416 3.56 -16.98 -17.92
C PRO A 416 3.59 -16.12 -19.18
N VAL A 417 2.40 -15.74 -19.68
CA VAL A 417 2.22 -14.88 -20.86
C VAL A 417 1.23 -13.78 -20.56
N THR A 418 1.32 -12.66 -21.29
CA THR A 418 0.31 -11.60 -21.26
C THR A 418 -0.88 -11.94 -22.14
N LEU A 419 -2.02 -11.28 -21.91
CA LEU A 419 -3.18 -11.38 -22.80
C LEU A 419 -2.86 -10.97 -24.25
N LYS A 420 -2.01 -9.93 -24.40
CA LYS A 420 -1.52 -9.46 -25.70
C LYS A 420 -0.73 -10.54 -26.43
N GLU A 421 0.18 -11.23 -25.73
CA GLU A 421 0.96 -12.34 -26.31
C GLU A 421 0.06 -13.51 -26.73
N TYR A 422 -0.95 -13.85 -25.90
CA TYR A 422 -1.94 -14.87 -26.24
C TYR A 422 -2.69 -14.50 -27.54
N VAL A 423 -3.27 -13.29 -27.60
CA VAL A 423 -4.05 -12.84 -28.78
C VAL A 423 -3.19 -12.83 -30.04
N SER A 424 -1.90 -12.47 -29.93
CA SER A 424 -0.96 -12.47 -31.09
C SER A 424 -0.72 -13.88 -31.67
N ARG A 425 -0.97 -14.94 -30.89
CA ARG A 425 -0.79 -16.35 -31.31
C ARG A 425 -2.11 -17.06 -31.64
N MET A 426 -3.24 -16.38 -31.48
CA MET A 426 -4.56 -16.96 -31.81
C MET A 426 -4.59 -17.43 -33.25
N LYS A 427 -5.21 -18.58 -33.48
CA LYS A 427 -5.39 -19.15 -34.82
C LYS A 427 -6.45 -18.42 -35.64
N ASP A 428 -6.34 -18.50 -36.95
CA ASP A 428 -7.39 -18.02 -37.85
C ASP A 428 -8.71 -18.72 -37.54
N GLY A 429 -9.76 -17.92 -37.33
CA GLY A 429 -11.09 -18.40 -36.98
C GLY A 429 -11.34 -18.60 -35.48
N GLN A 430 -10.33 -18.52 -34.62
CA GLN A 430 -10.52 -18.52 -33.17
C GLN A 430 -11.20 -17.22 -32.73
N LYS A 431 -12.34 -17.34 -32.04
CA LYS A 431 -13.16 -16.20 -31.64
C LYS A 431 -12.83 -15.74 -30.21
N ASP A 432 -12.49 -16.69 -29.33
CA ASP A 432 -12.45 -16.51 -27.90
C ASP A 432 -11.07 -16.81 -27.29
N ILE A 433 -10.82 -16.26 -26.12
CA ILE A 433 -9.67 -16.58 -25.28
C ILE A 433 -10.08 -17.71 -24.34
N TYR A 434 -9.47 -18.88 -24.52
CA TYR A 434 -9.79 -20.05 -23.70
C TYR A 434 -9.01 -20.07 -22.41
N TYR A 435 -9.68 -20.43 -21.31
CA TYR A 435 -9.02 -20.63 -20.02
C TYR A 435 -9.60 -21.83 -19.27
N ALA A 436 -8.83 -22.36 -18.34
CA ALA A 436 -9.26 -23.35 -17.35
C ALA A 436 -8.69 -22.98 -15.98
N ALA A 437 -9.46 -23.20 -14.92
CA ALA A 437 -9.06 -22.90 -13.55
C ALA A 437 -8.86 -24.18 -12.73
N GLY A 438 -7.91 -24.16 -11.79
CA GLY A 438 -7.64 -25.27 -10.89
C GLY A 438 -6.44 -25.00 -9.97
N GLU A 439 -6.17 -25.88 -9.02
CA GLU A 439 -5.15 -25.67 -8.00
C GLU A 439 -3.70 -25.55 -8.53
N THR A 440 -3.39 -26.32 -9.59
CA THR A 440 -2.05 -26.35 -10.21
C THR A 440 -2.15 -26.51 -11.71
N THR A 441 -1.12 -26.06 -12.43
CA THR A 441 -1.03 -26.23 -13.88
C THR A 441 -1.14 -27.69 -14.32
N ASP A 442 -0.56 -28.62 -13.55
CA ASP A 442 -0.58 -30.05 -13.86
C ASP A 442 -2.00 -30.63 -13.70
N LYS A 443 -2.74 -30.22 -12.65
CA LYS A 443 -4.13 -30.66 -12.46
C LYS A 443 -5.05 -30.11 -13.55
N ILE A 444 -4.84 -28.87 -13.96
CA ILE A 444 -5.59 -28.27 -15.08
C ILE A 444 -5.28 -29.01 -16.38
N ASP A 445 -4.00 -29.34 -16.61
CA ASP A 445 -3.57 -30.04 -17.83
C ASP A 445 -4.21 -31.45 -17.99
N MET A 446 -4.60 -32.07 -16.87
CA MET A 446 -5.26 -33.38 -16.81
C MET A 446 -6.79 -33.33 -16.98
N LEU A 447 -7.39 -32.15 -17.07
CA LEU A 447 -8.83 -32.05 -17.22
C LEU A 447 -9.28 -32.53 -18.61
N PRO A 448 -10.27 -33.41 -18.71
CA PRO A 448 -10.75 -33.94 -19.99
C PRO A 448 -11.15 -32.89 -21.02
N GLN A 449 -11.72 -31.78 -20.54
CA GLN A 449 -12.16 -30.67 -21.40
C GLN A 449 -10.95 -29.92 -22.02
N VAL A 450 -9.81 -29.90 -21.33
CA VAL A 450 -8.59 -29.27 -21.81
C VAL A 450 -8.01 -30.01 -23.02
N ASP A 451 -8.09 -31.35 -23.04
CA ASP A 451 -7.56 -32.17 -24.13
C ASP A 451 -8.24 -31.87 -25.48
N SER A 452 -9.56 -31.73 -25.52
CA SER A 452 -10.29 -31.47 -26.75
C SER A 452 -9.97 -30.10 -27.37
N VAL A 453 -9.74 -29.09 -26.54
CA VAL A 453 -9.33 -27.75 -26.98
C VAL A 453 -7.90 -27.77 -27.52
N LYS A 454 -6.99 -28.50 -26.84
CA LYS A 454 -5.61 -28.71 -27.30
C LYS A 454 -5.55 -29.48 -28.63
N ASP A 455 -6.36 -30.50 -28.81
CA ASP A 455 -6.40 -31.29 -30.04
C ASP A 455 -6.75 -30.44 -31.28
N LYS A 456 -7.57 -29.40 -31.09
CA LYS A 456 -7.79 -28.36 -32.11
C LYS A 456 -6.63 -27.39 -32.24
N GLY A 457 -5.64 -27.54 -31.38
CA GLY A 457 -4.41 -26.76 -31.33
C GLY A 457 -4.61 -25.33 -30.81
N TYR A 458 -5.63 -25.09 -30.00
CA TYR A 458 -5.86 -23.83 -29.34
C TYR A 458 -5.04 -23.74 -28.05
N GLU A 459 -4.53 -22.56 -27.78
CA GLU A 459 -3.84 -22.22 -26.52
C GLU A 459 -4.89 -22.03 -25.42
N ILE A 460 -4.59 -22.47 -24.19
CA ILE A 460 -5.44 -22.31 -23.01
C ILE A 460 -4.63 -21.59 -21.94
N LEU A 461 -5.21 -20.58 -21.30
CA LEU A 461 -4.66 -19.94 -20.11
C LEU A 461 -5.02 -20.78 -18.86
N TYR A 462 -4.02 -21.14 -18.06
CA TYR A 462 -4.22 -21.86 -16.80
C TYR A 462 -4.27 -20.86 -15.66
N LEU A 463 -5.37 -20.85 -14.94
CA LEU A 463 -5.68 -19.97 -13.84
C LEU A 463 -5.46 -20.73 -12.53
N THR A 464 -4.41 -20.35 -11.79
CA THR A 464 -4.03 -21.05 -10.56
C THR A 464 -4.24 -20.21 -9.30
N ASP A 465 -4.48 -18.90 -9.45
CA ASP A 465 -4.79 -18.02 -8.33
C ASP A 465 -6.31 -17.90 -8.15
N TYR A 466 -6.77 -17.94 -6.92
CA TYR A 466 -8.21 -17.86 -6.59
C TYR A 466 -8.89 -16.55 -7.03
N VAL A 467 -8.13 -15.51 -7.39
CA VAL A 467 -8.64 -14.23 -7.90
C VAL A 467 -8.78 -14.21 -9.44
N ASP A 468 -8.20 -15.17 -10.14
CA ASP A 468 -8.08 -15.15 -11.61
C ASP A 468 -9.40 -15.09 -12.34
N GLU A 469 -10.33 -15.98 -12.03
CA GLU A 469 -11.63 -16.00 -12.69
C GLU A 469 -12.43 -14.72 -12.43
N PHE A 470 -12.31 -14.13 -11.22
CA PHE A 470 -12.95 -12.86 -10.90
C PHE A 470 -12.37 -11.72 -11.73
N ALA A 471 -11.04 -11.71 -11.92
CA ALA A 471 -10.36 -10.72 -12.74
C ALA A 471 -10.78 -10.82 -14.21
N LEU A 472 -10.78 -12.03 -14.81
CA LEU A 472 -11.20 -12.22 -16.20
C LEU A 472 -12.67 -11.88 -16.42
N ARG A 473 -13.53 -12.17 -15.47
CA ARG A 473 -14.95 -11.79 -15.54
C ARG A 473 -15.16 -10.29 -15.47
N ALA A 474 -14.40 -9.58 -14.63
CA ALA A 474 -14.45 -8.12 -14.57
C ALA A 474 -13.94 -7.48 -15.86
N LEU A 475 -12.93 -8.07 -16.50
CA LEU A 475 -12.45 -7.65 -17.83
C LEU A 475 -13.51 -7.88 -18.90
N SER A 476 -14.21 -9.01 -18.84
CA SER A 476 -15.20 -9.52 -19.82
C SER A 476 -14.65 -9.83 -21.21
N GLU A 477 -13.78 -8.99 -21.75
CA GLU A 477 -13.14 -9.15 -23.06
C GLU A 477 -11.73 -8.54 -23.07
N TYR A 478 -10.91 -8.98 -24.01
CA TYR A 478 -9.61 -8.37 -24.33
C TYR A 478 -9.44 -8.33 -25.86
N ASP A 479 -9.20 -7.13 -26.40
CA ASP A 479 -9.05 -6.87 -27.84
C ASP A 479 -10.23 -7.43 -28.68
N GLY A 480 -11.47 -7.26 -28.16
CA GLY A 480 -12.70 -7.75 -28.79
C GLY A 480 -12.89 -9.28 -28.77
N LYS A 481 -12.11 -9.99 -27.94
CA LYS A 481 -12.21 -11.43 -27.71
C LYS A 481 -12.76 -11.70 -26.32
N THR A 482 -13.80 -12.52 -26.22
CA THR A 482 -14.40 -12.92 -24.94
C THR A 482 -13.57 -14.01 -24.26
N PHE A 483 -13.67 -14.09 -22.92
CA PHE A 483 -13.04 -15.17 -22.16
C PHE A 483 -14.02 -16.32 -22.00
N VAL A 484 -13.60 -17.54 -22.38
CA VAL A 484 -14.42 -18.75 -22.28
C VAL A 484 -13.70 -19.79 -21.41
N ASN A 485 -14.38 -20.22 -20.37
CA ASN A 485 -13.91 -21.30 -19.50
C ASN A 485 -14.18 -22.63 -20.20
N VAL A 486 -13.13 -23.42 -20.47
CA VAL A 486 -13.26 -24.71 -21.16
C VAL A 486 -14.02 -25.77 -20.34
N CYS A 487 -14.21 -25.53 -19.04
CA CYS A 487 -14.98 -26.40 -18.14
C CYS A 487 -16.45 -25.97 -17.99
N THR A 488 -16.94 -25.04 -18.83
CA THR A 488 -18.35 -24.65 -18.88
C THR A 488 -19.02 -25.17 -20.16
N GLU A 489 -20.34 -25.05 -20.26
CA GLU A 489 -21.12 -25.50 -21.44
C GLU A 489 -20.88 -24.62 -22.67
N ASP A 490 -20.38 -23.40 -22.52
CA ASP A 490 -20.31 -22.40 -23.59
C ASP A 490 -19.19 -22.66 -24.62
N VAL A 491 -18.39 -23.72 -24.46
CA VAL A 491 -17.31 -24.04 -25.39
C VAL A 491 -17.84 -24.62 -26.68
N ASP A 492 -17.88 -23.80 -27.71
CA ASP A 492 -18.31 -24.20 -29.06
C ASP A 492 -17.12 -24.62 -29.93
N LEU A 493 -16.87 -25.93 -30.00
CA LEU A 493 -15.78 -26.51 -30.77
C LEU A 493 -16.27 -27.37 -31.97
N GLY A 494 -17.58 -27.67 -32.08
CA GLY A 494 -18.17 -28.53 -33.08
C GLY A 494 -18.60 -27.79 -34.34
N THR A 495 -18.76 -28.57 -35.44
CA THR A 495 -19.46 -28.12 -36.65
C THR A 495 -20.97 -28.10 -36.39
N GLU A 496 -21.74 -27.35 -37.18
CA GLU A 496 -23.20 -27.34 -37.05
C GLU A 496 -23.82 -28.75 -37.23
N GLU A 497 -23.24 -29.61 -38.09
CA GLU A 497 -23.68 -30.99 -38.27
C GLU A 497 -23.45 -31.86 -37.02
N GLU A 498 -22.29 -31.69 -36.35
CA GLU A 498 -21.97 -32.38 -35.09
C GLU A 498 -22.92 -31.96 -33.97
N LYS A 499 -23.23 -30.68 -33.88
CA LYS A 499 -24.17 -30.13 -32.88
C LYS A 499 -25.59 -30.66 -33.08
N GLU A 500 -26.08 -30.71 -34.33
CA GLU A 500 -27.40 -31.26 -34.64
C GLU A 500 -27.45 -32.74 -34.31
N ALA A 501 -26.39 -33.51 -34.61
CA ALA A 501 -26.31 -34.93 -34.29
C ALA A 501 -26.34 -35.17 -32.78
N LEU A 502 -25.55 -34.40 -32.01
CA LEU A 502 -25.49 -34.49 -30.53
C LEU A 502 -26.82 -34.09 -29.89
N LYS A 503 -27.47 -33.04 -30.41
CA LYS A 503 -28.79 -32.62 -29.94
C LYS A 503 -29.83 -33.74 -30.13
N LYS A 504 -29.85 -34.35 -31.28
CA LYS A 504 -30.73 -35.48 -31.56
C LYS A 504 -30.45 -36.68 -30.64
N GLU A 505 -29.16 -36.97 -30.39
CA GLU A 505 -28.75 -38.04 -29.48
C GLU A 505 -29.25 -37.79 -28.03
N ASN A 506 -29.18 -36.56 -27.55
CA ASN A 506 -29.72 -36.18 -26.25
C ASN A 506 -31.25 -36.28 -26.23
N GLU A 507 -31.94 -35.84 -27.28
CA GLU A 507 -33.41 -35.95 -27.40
C GLU A 507 -33.86 -37.42 -27.44
N ASP A 508 -33.21 -38.29 -28.23
CA ASP A 508 -33.53 -39.71 -28.37
C ASP A 508 -33.31 -40.50 -27.05
N ASN A 509 -32.43 -40.02 -26.14
CA ASN A 509 -32.11 -40.64 -24.86
C ASN A 509 -32.61 -39.86 -23.64
N ALA A 510 -33.48 -38.89 -23.81
CA ALA A 510 -33.91 -37.96 -22.75
C ALA A 510 -34.47 -38.67 -21.51
N ASP A 511 -35.25 -39.71 -21.66
CA ASP A 511 -35.84 -40.49 -20.56
C ASP A 511 -34.76 -41.21 -19.73
N MET A 512 -33.75 -41.79 -20.40
CA MET A 512 -32.61 -42.44 -19.75
C MET A 512 -31.78 -41.43 -18.94
N LEU A 513 -31.43 -40.31 -19.55
CA LEU A 513 -30.65 -39.23 -18.91
C LEU A 513 -31.39 -38.65 -17.71
N LYS A 514 -32.71 -38.51 -17.80
CA LYS A 514 -33.57 -38.08 -16.70
C LYS A 514 -33.56 -39.09 -15.54
N GLU A 515 -33.63 -40.39 -15.81
CA GLU A 515 -33.55 -41.42 -14.77
C GLU A 515 -32.19 -41.41 -14.06
N MET A 516 -31.11 -41.24 -14.81
CA MET A 516 -29.76 -41.05 -14.23
C MET A 516 -29.67 -39.80 -13.34
N LYS A 517 -30.28 -38.69 -13.77
CA LYS A 517 -30.35 -37.46 -13.00
C LYS A 517 -31.13 -37.65 -11.70
N GLU A 518 -32.26 -38.36 -11.75
CA GLU A 518 -33.09 -38.69 -10.58
C GLU A 518 -32.31 -39.56 -9.57
N ALA A 519 -31.47 -40.49 -10.04
CA ALA A 519 -30.58 -41.30 -9.19
C ALA A 519 -29.48 -40.49 -8.50
N LEU A 520 -29.05 -39.35 -9.07
CA LEU A 520 -28.06 -38.43 -8.52
C LEU A 520 -28.67 -37.32 -7.65
N GLY A 521 -29.99 -37.14 -7.71
CA GLY A 521 -30.76 -36.20 -6.90
C GLY A 521 -30.38 -34.74 -7.14
N GLU A 522 -30.11 -34.00 -6.05
CA GLU A 522 -29.76 -32.58 -6.08
C GLU A 522 -28.27 -32.30 -6.41
N ASN A 523 -27.45 -33.36 -6.52
CA ASN A 523 -26.04 -33.25 -6.78
C ASN A 523 -25.71 -32.73 -8.19
N VAL A 524 -26.63 -32.97 -9.15
CA VAL A 524 -26.51 -32.48 -10.51
C VAL A 524 -27.81 -31.83 -10.96
N HIS A 525 -27.70 -30.80 -11.78
CA HIS A 525 -28.86 -30.15 -12.41
C HIS A 525 -29.34 -30.97 -13.61
N GLU A 526 -28.41 -31.49 -14.41
CA GLU A 526 -28.65 -32.21 -15.63
C GLU A 526 -27.61 -33.31 -15.84
N VAL A 527 -27.99 -34.34 -16.59
CA VAL A 527 -27.10 -35.35 -17.18
C VAL A 527 -27.31 -35.32 -18.68
N ARG A 528 -26.25 -35.21 -19.47
CA ARG A 528 -26.34 -35.16 -20.94
C ARG A 528 -25.14 -35.82 -21.61
N PHE A 529 -25.31 -36.16 -22.88
CA PHE A 529 -24.22 -36.55 -23.75
C PHE A 529 -23.48 -35.32 -24.26
N THR A 530 -22.15 -35.46 -24.43
CA THR A 530 -21.26 -34.45 -24.98
C THR A 530 -20.30 -35.08 -26.00
N ASP A 531 -19.85 -34.29 -26.96
CA ASP A 531 -18.78 -34.63 -27.91
C ASP A 531 -17.46 -33.92 -27.57
N LYS A 532 -17.44 -33.18 -26.47
CA LYS A 532 -16.28 -32.40 -26.01
C LYS A 532 -15.16 -33.25 -25.40
N LEU A 533 -15.37 -34.53 -25.21
CA LEU A 533 -14.43 -35.46 -24.59
C LEU A 533 -13.83 -36.40 -25.64
N LYS A 534 -12.51 -36.65 -25.55
CA LYS A 534 -11.81 -37.56 -26.44
C LYS A 534 -11.86 -39.00 -25.92
N ASP A 535 -11.01 -39.29 -24.95
CA ASP A 535 -10.82 -40.66 -24.43
C ASP A 535 -11.50 -40.85 -23.06
N HIS A 536 -11.91 -39.81 -22.40
CA HIS A 536 -12.52 -39.86 -21.08
C HIS A 536 -14.02 -40.14 -21.15
N PRO A 537 -14.56 -41.01 -20.24
CA PRO A 537 -15.97 -41.35 -20.26
C PRO A 537 -16.91 -40.25 -19.82
N VAL A 538 -16.45 -39.38 -18.87
CA VAL A 538 -17.29 -38.37 -18.24
C VAL A 538 -16.45 -37.15 -17.78
N CYS A 539 -17.14 -36.03 -17.63
CA CYS A 539 -16.65 -34.88 -16.90
C CYS A 539 -17.79 -34.15 -16.16
N LEU A 540 -17.44 -33.21 -15.30
CA LEU A 540 -18.40 -32.24 -14.78
C LEU A 540 -18.16 -30.89 -15.45
N SER A 541 -19.26 -30.28 -15.88
CA SER A 541 -19.30 -28.87 -16.31
C SER A 541 -20.22 -28.08 -15.40
N SER A 542 -20.19 -26.77 -15.54
CA SER A 542 -21.12 -25.88 -14.85
C SER A 542 -21.84 -24.98 -15.82
N GLU A 543 -23.11 -24.73 -15.54
CA GLU A 543 -23.93 -23.76 -16.24
C GLU A 543 -23.97 -22.42 -15.51
N GLY A 544 -24.05 -21.34 -16.29
CA GLY A 544 -24.27 -19.99 -15.73
C GLY A 544 -23.01 -19.34 -15.16
N ALA A 545 -23.25 -18.50 -14.16
CA ALA A 545 -22.26 -17.52 -13.74
C ALA A 545 -21.19 -18.03 -12.77
N ILE A 546 -21.37 -19.17 -12.13
CA ILE A 546 -20.46 -19.69 -11.11
C ILE A 546 -19.83 -20.98 -11.60
N SER A 547 -18.51 -20.97 -11.81
CA SER A 547 -17.76 -22.19 -12.13
C SER A 547 -17.58 -23.06 -10.87
N LEU A 548 -17.20 -24.33 -11.07
CA LEU A 548 -16.90 -25.24 -9.95
C LEU A 548 -15.74 -24.73 -9.09
N GLU A 549 -14.73 -24.10 -9.69
CA GLU A 549 -13.62 -23.49 -8.95
C GLU A 549 -14.03 -22.21 -8.22
N MET A 550 -14.84 -21.34 -8.84
CA MET A 550 -15.41 -20.19 -8.15
C MET A 550 -16.26 -20.59 -6.95
N GLN A 551 -17.05 -21.66 -7.05
CA GLN A 551 -17.80 -22.19 -5.90
C GLN A 551 -16.88 -22.55 -4.75
N LYS A 552 -15.75 -23.25 -5.01
CA LYS A 552 -14.78 -23.60 -3.97
C LYS A 552 -14.22 -22.35 -3.27
N VAL A 553 -13.82 -21.37 -4.07
CA VAL A 553 -13.26 -20.10 -3.54
C VAL A 553 -14.29 -19.35 -2.71
N LEU A 554 -15.50 -19.17 -3.23
CA LEU A 554 -16.57 -18.45 -2.53
C LEU A 554 -16.93 -19.13 -1.21
N ASN A 555 -17.03 -20.45 -1.17
CA ASN A 555 -17.36 -21.21 0.04
C ASN A 555 -16.21 -21.24 1.06
N ALA A 556 -14.97 -21.00 0.65
CA ALA A 556 -13.82 -20.87 1.55
C ALA A 556 -13.70 -19.48 2.21
N MET A 557 -14.43 -18.48 1.72
CA MET A 557 -14.41 -17.13 2.30
C MET A 557 -15.17 -17.10 3.62
N PRO A 558 -14.70 -16.31 4.63
CA PRO A 558 -15.35 -16.23 5.96
C PRO A 558 -16.83 -15.85 5.94
N ASP A 559 -17.24 -15.02 4.98
CA ASP A 559 -18.62 -14.59 4.75
C ASP A 559 -19.25 -15.33 3.53
N GLY A 560 -18.61 -16.37 3.05
CA GLY A 560 -19.04 -17.17 1.92
C GLY A 560 -20.35 -17.87 2.26
N LYS A 561 -21.45 -17.42 1.66
CA LYS A 561 -22.76 -18.08 1.76
C LYS A 561 -22.82 -19.10 0.64
N ASP A 562 -23.11 -20.35 1.00
CA ASP A 562 -23.54 -21.48 0.14
C ASP A 562 -23.64 -21.17 -1.37
N ALA A 563 -22.56 -20.68 -1.95
CA ALA A 563 -22.49 -20.48 -3.40
C ALA A 563 -22.58 -21.86 -4.07
N LYS A 564 -23.55 -22.05 -4.94
CA LYS A 564 -23.75 -23.31 -5.66
C LYS A 564 -23.58 -23.05 -7.16
N ALA A 565 -22.68 -23.81 -7.78
CA ALA A 565 -22.61 -23.92 -9.22
C ALA A 565 -23.76 -24.85 -9.70
N THR A 566 -24.31 -24.57 -10.87
CA THR A 566 -25.25 -25.47 -11.54
C THR A 566 -24.43 -26.56 -12.19
N VAL A 567 -24.35 -27.71 -11.55
CA VAL A 567 -23.50 -28.85 -11.99
C VAL A 567 -24.18 -29.69 -13.04
N VAL A 568 -23.48 -30.01 -14.12
CA VAL A 568 -23.91 -30.89 -15.18
C VAL A 568 -22.95 -32.07 -15.30
N LEU A 569 -23.48 -33.29 -15.33
CA LEU A 569 -22.72 -34.50 -15.66
C LEU A 569 -22.73 -34.72 -17.17
N GLU A 570 -21.60 -34.55 -17.80
CA GLU A 570 -21.42 -34.77 -19.23
C GLU A 570 -20.82 -36.16 -19.51
N ILE A 571 -21.49 -36.95 -20.36
CA ILE A 571 -21.10 -38.30 -20.75
C ILE A 571 -20.61 -38.24 -22.19
N ASN A 572 -19.43 -38.79 -22.45
CA ASN A 572 -18.90 -38.86 -23.81
C ASN A 572 -19.74 -39.76 -24.72
N ALA A 573 -20.42 -39.14 -25.69
CA ALA A 573 -21.27 -39.86 -26.64
C ALA A 573 -20.52 -40.91 -27.48
N ASN A 574 -19.22 -40.66 -27.72
CA ASN A 574 -18.36 -41.53 -28.54
C ASN A 574 -17.64 -42.62 -27.72
N HIS A 575 -17.77 -42.61 -26.39
CA HIS A 575 -17.13 -43.61 -25.54
C HIS A 575 -17.99 -44.87 -25.41
N PRO A 576 -17.40 -46.10 -25.33
CA PRO A 576 -18.14 -47.33 -25.16
C PRO A 576 -19.12 -47.34 -23.98
N ILE A 577 -18.90 -46.50 -22.97
CA ILE A 577 -19.81 -46.36 -21.84
C ILE A 577 -21.20 -45.88 -22.26
N ALA A 578 -21.30 -45.00 -23.26
CA ALA A 578 -22.59 -44.50 -23.74
C ALA A 578 -23.50 -45.65 -24.25
N GLU A 579 -22.96 -46.55 -25.06
CA GLU A 579 -23.69 -47.72 -25.53
C GLU A 579 -24.05 -48.71 -24.40
N LYS A 580 -23.15 -48.85 -23.40
CA LYS A 580 -23.42 -49.66 -22.21
C LYS A 580 -24.60 -49.09 -21.41
N LEU A 581 -24.68 -47.78 -21.23
CA LEU A 581 -25.77 -47.10 -20.50
C LEU A 581 -27.11 -47.28 -21.26
N LYS A 582 -27.13 -47.14 -22.57
CA LYS A 582 -28.31 -47.37 -23.42
C LYS A 582 -28.83 -48.83 -23.31
N SER A 583 -27.92 -49.80 -23.23
CA SER A 583 -28.28 -51.21 -23.00
C SER A 583 -28.87 -51.40 -21.60
N LEU A 584 -28.21 -50.85 -20.55
CA LEU A 584 -28.68 -50.97 -19.17
C LEU A 584 -30.05 -50.36 -18.97
N TYR A 585 -30.34 -49.23 -19.61
CA TYR A 585 -31.65 -48.58 -19.54
C TYR A 585 -32.79 -49.52 -20.02
N LYS A 586 -32.50 -50.38 -21.03
CA LYS A 586 -33.48 -51.35 -21.55
C LYS A 586 -33.57 -52.59 -20.69
N ASP A 587 -32.43 -53.06 -20.18
CA ASP A 587 -32.33 -54.41 -19.62
C ASP A 587 -32.29 -54.44 -18.09
N ASN A 588 -31.74 -53.39 -17.44
CA ASN A 588 -31.54 -53.37 -15.98
C ASN A 588 -31.35 -51.93 -15.44
N LYS A 589 -32.43 -51.30 -15.07
CA LYS A 589 -32.46 -49.92 -14.60
C LYS A 589 -31.75 -49.70 -13.26
N ASP A 590 -31.80 -50.70 -12.36
CA ASP A 590 -31.08 -50.58 -11.07
C ASP A 590 -29.57 -50.46 -11.30
N SER A 591 -29.04 -51.24 -12.23
CA SER A 591 -27.63 -51.11 -12.60
C SER A 591 -27.34 -49.79 -13.31
N LEU A 592 -28.26 -49.20 -14.05
CA LEU A 592 -28.09 -47.87 -14.63
C LEU A 592 -27.87 -46.80 -13.52
N CYS A 593 -28.65 -46.87 -12.44
CA CYS A 593 -28.49 -45.96 -11.29
C CYS A 593 -27.12 -46.13 -10.61
N ASP A 594 -26.64 -47.39 -10.45
CA ASP A 594 -25.29 -47.65 -9.91
C ASP A 594 -24.21 -47.04 -10.81
N TYR A 595 -24.32 -47.20 -12.14
CA TYR A 595 -23.38 -46.58 -13.09
C TYR A 595 -23.42 -45.07 -13.04
N ALA A 596 -24.61 -44.45 -12.94
CA ALA A 596 -24.73 -43.00 -12.82
C ALA A 596 -23.94 -42.46 -11.59
N LYS A 597 -24.07 -43.11 -10.42
CA LYS A 597 -23.36 -42.76 -9.21
C LYS A 597 -21.84 -42.93 -9.37
N ILE A 598 -21.39 -44.01 -9.98
CA ILE A 598 -19.95 -44.25 -10.20
C ILE A 598 -19.38 -43.22 -11.15
N LEU A 599 -20.04 -42.94 -12.28
CA LEU A 599 -19.60 -41.97 -13.26
C LEU A 599 -19.55 -40.55 -12.68
N TYR A 600 -20.52 -40.17 -11.84
CA TYR A 600 -20.51 -38.90 -11.13
C TYR A 600 -19.33 -38.80 -10.15
N ALA A 601 -19.09 -39.84 -9.35
CA ALA A 601 -17.96 -39.89 -8.45
C ALA A 601 -16.60 -39.82 -9.17
N GLN A 602 -16.47 -40.52 -10.31
CA GLN A 602 -15.30 -40.44 -11.17
C GLN A 602 -15.07 -39.01 -11.71
N ALA A 603 -16.13 -38.38 -12.20
CA ALA A 603 -16.07 -37.03 -12.74
C ALA A 603 -15.66 -36.00 -11.65
N ARG A 604 -16.14 -36.19 -10.39
CA ARG A 604 -15.66 -35.40 -9.22
C ARG A 604 -14.18 -35.59 -8.97
N LEU A 605 -13.70 -36.83 -8.93
CA LEU A 605 -12.26 -37.11 -8.70
C LEU A 605 -11.38 -36.50 -9.80
N ILE A 606 -11.80 -36.63 -11.07
CA ILE A 606 -11.10 -36.03 -12.20
C ILE A 606 -11.05 -34.48 -12.06
N GLY A 607 -12.16 -33.88 -11.63
CA GLY A 607 -12.27 -32.43 -11.37
C GLY A 607 -11.58 -31.98 -10.09
N GLY A 608 -10.82 -32.86 -9.42
CA GLY A 608 -10.10 -32.52 -8.17
C GLY A 608 -11.02 -32.27 -6.98
N MET A 609 -12.25 -32.79 -7.00
CA MET A 609 -13.22 -32.67 -5.90
C MET A 609 -13.23 -33.95 -5.05
N SER A 610 -13.54 -33.81 -3.77
CA SER A 610 -13.74 -34.96 -2.88
C SER A 610 -15.03 -35.70 -3.25
N VAL A 611 -15.02 -37.02 -3.08
CA VAL A 611 -16.26 -37.85 -3.19
C VAL A 611 -16.98 -37.77 -1.84
N ASP A 612 -18.32 -37.61 -1.87
CA ASP A 612 -19.10 -37.41 -0.66
C ASP A 612 -19.15 -38.68 0.20
N ASP A 613 -19.29 -39.87 -0.44
CA ASP A 613 -19.22 -41.18 0.21
C ASP A 613 -18.25 -42.12 -0.51
N PRO A 614 -16.96 -42.14 -0.12
CA PRO A 614 -15.94 -43.04 -0.67
C PRO A 614 -16.24 -44.52 -0.40
N VAL A 615 -17.00 -44.85 0.65
CA VAL A 615 -17.34 -46.22 0.99
C VAL A 615 -18.43 -46.74 0.04
N GLU A 616 -19.47 -45.93 -0.24
CA GLU A 616 -20.50 -46.28 -1.24
C GLU A 616 -19.85 -46.48 -2.60
N LEU A 617 -18.97 -45.55 -3.03
CA LEU A 617 -18.24 -45.70 -4.30
C LEU A 617 -17.46 -47.02 -4.39
N SER A 618 -16.70 -47.35 -3.34
CA SER A 618 -15.93 -48.60 -3.29
C SER A 618 -16.82 -49.83 -3.41
N ASN A 619 -17.94 -49.85 -2.71
CA ASN A 619 -18.90 -50.96 -2.76
C ASN A 619 -19.55 -51.09 -4.15
N LEU A 620 -19.94 -49.96 -4.76
CA LEU A 620 -20.52 -49.96 -6.12
C LEU A 620 -19.53 -50.48 -7.14
N VAL A 621 -18.26 -50.05 -7.08
CA VAL A 621 -17.19 -50.55 -7.98
C VAL A 621 -16.97 -52.04 -7.77
N CYS A 622 -16.86 -52.55 -6.52
CA CYS A 622 -16.70 -53.96 -6.23
C CYS A 622 -17.89 -54.80 -6.74
N ASN A 623 -19.11 -54.30 -6.60
CA ASN A 623 -20.29 -54.96 -7.11
C ASN A 623 -20.28 -55.10 -8.63
N LEU A 624 -19.76 -54.10 -9.36
CA LEU A 624 -19.57 -54.19 -10.80
C LEU A 624 -18.50 -55.21 -11.23
N MET A 625 -17.43 -55.33 -10.45
CA MET A 625 -16.33 -56.26 -10.71
C MET A 625 -16.72 -57.73 -10.50
N THR A 626 -17.81 -57.97 -9.77
CA THR A 626 -18.29 -59.33 -9.45
C THR A 626 -19.53 -59.74 -10.26
N LYS A 627 -20.12 -58.84 -11.04
CA LYS A 627 -21.16 -59.09 -12.03
C LYS A 627 -20.55 -59.41 -13.40
#